data_7391d807060b0077930cafc83a93560c
#
_entry.id   7391d807060b0077930cafc83a93560c
#
_cell.length_a   1.000
_cell.length_b   1.000
_cell.length_c   1.000
_cell.angle_alpha   90.00
_cell.angle_beta   90.00
_cell.angle_gamma   90.00
#
_symmetry.space_group_name_H-M   'P 1'
#
loop_
_entity.id
_entity.type
_entity.pdbx_description
1 polymer ?
#
loop_
_entity_poly.entity_id
_entity_poly.type
_entity_poly.pdbx_seq_one_letter_code
_entity_poly.pdbx_strand_id
1 'polypeptide(L)'
;MKPHFHRVPLQSQNSFSIRHEQAPGFGTVWHYHPELELHYLVKGRGVRLIGDNISNFMDGELILLGENLPHVWRVEEGAATGVEVIVVHFLPDCLGGDFLNLPEAYLLPRLFERAKKGLVIHGIAKDRVVDLMQHIVKATNMERLILLLSMLNTLAETAEKSDITSGHAFYKSNDMETLRLNKIYEFTLAHYRDDITLQQVASIANLGVTSFCRYFKLMTRKTYNDFLVEIRISHACRLLIEDRLATEVICFECGFNNVSNFYRHFRKVTEMTPLEYKKRYLFKTVPDLA
;
A
#
# COMPACT_ATOMS: atom_id res chain seq x y z
N MET A 1 -1.02 14.38 10.32
CA MET A 1 -2.08 13.53 10.93
C MET A 1 -1.44 12.24 11.40
N LYS A 2 -1.89 11.74 12.60
CA LYS A 2 -1.54 10.38 13.08
C LYS A 2 -1.95 9.38 12.03
N PRO A 3 -1.29 8.18 11.88
CA PRO A 3 -2.08 7.06 11.48
C PRO A 3 -3.21 7.05 12.50
N HIS A 4 -4.38 7.39 12.03
CA HIS A 4 -5.52 7.25 12.89
C HIS A 4 -5.63 5.78 13.23
N PHE A 5 -5.73 5.47 14.51
CA PHE A 5 -6.32 4.21 14.89
C PHE A 5 -7.71 4.19 14.25
N HIS A 6 -7.84 3.45 13.18
CA HIS A 6 -9.11 3.29 12.49
C HIS A 6 -9.85 2.15 13.16
N ARG A 7 -10.96 2.46 13.80
CA ARG A 7 -11.85 1.41 14.31
C ARG A 7 -12.65 0.88 13.13
N VAL A 8 -12.32 -0.31 12.67
CA VAL A 8 -13.12 -1.00 11.64
C VAL A 8 -14.52 -1.24 12.20
N PRO A 9 -15.59 -0.74 11.55
CA PRO A 9 -16.96 -0.97 12.03
C PRO A 9 -17.29 -2.46 11.91
N LEU A 10 -17.35 -3.15 13.05
CA LEU A 10 -17.91 -4.50 13.12
C LEU A 10 -19.39 -4.40 13.42
N GLN A 11 -20.20 -4.99 12.56
CA GLN A 11 -21.61 -5.24 12.88
C GLN A 11 -21.66 -6.32 13.95
N SER A 12 -22.42 -6.11 15.03
CA SER A 12 -22.51 -7.00 16.19
C SER A 12 -22.88 -8.47 15.88
N GLN A 13 -23.34 -8.72 14.67
CA GLN A 13 -23.74 -10.05 14.18
C GLN A 13 -22.69 -10.79 13.37
N ASN A 14 -21.52 -10.18 13.14
CA ASN A 14 -20.50 -10.72 12.26
C ASN A 14 -19.14 -10.81 12.99
N SER A 15 -18.41 -11.89 12.80
CA SER A 15 -17.06 -12.11 13.34
C SER A 15 -15.98 -11.35 12.54
N PHE A 16 -16.31 -10.87 11.34
CA PHE A 16 -15.42 -10.08 10.48
C PHE A 16 -16.24 -9.17 9.57
N SER A 17 -15.63 -8.15 8.98
CA SER A 17 -16.32 -7.19 8.13
C SER A 17 -15.97 -7.38 6.65
N ILE A 18 -16.94 -7.10 5.79
CA ILE A 18 -16.77 -7.08 4.34
C ILE A 18 -17.35 -5.77 3.85
N ARG A 19 -16.60 -5.06 2.99
CA ARG A 19 -17.05 -3.86 2.32
C ARG A 19 -16.80 -3.98 0.83
N HIS A 20 -17.78 -3.59 0.04
CA HIS A 20 -17.64 -3.35 -1.39
C HIS A 20 -18.02 -1.89 -1.61
N GLU A 21 -17.07 -1.07 -1.98
CA GLU A 21 -17.21 0.38 -2.05
C GLU A 21 -16.84 0.89 -3.43
N GLN A 22 -17.66 1.83 -3.93
CA GLN A 22 -17.38 2.64 -5.10
C GLN A 22 -17.42 4.10 -4.68
N ALA A 23 -16.32 4.82 -4.90
CA ALA A 23 -16.18 6.20 -4.45
C ALA A 23 -15.29 7.02 -5.41
N PRO A 24 -15.40 8.35 -5.38
CA PRO A 24 -14.47 9.21 -6.14
C PRO A 24 -13.01 9.03 -5.74
N GLY A 25 -12.75 8.53 -4.53
CA GLY A 25 -11.41 8.25 -4.02
C GLY A 25 -11.47 7.55 -2.67
N PHE A 26 -10.33 7.10 -2.17
CA PHE A 26 -10.24 6.56 -0.83
C PHE A 26 -10.42 7.69 0.18
N GLY A 27 -11.48 7.65 0.98
CA GLY A 27 -11.74 8.62 2.06
C GLY A 27 -10.82 8.46 3.27
N THR A 28 -9.84 7.55 3.19
CA THR A 28 -8.96 7.20 4.29
C THR A 28 -7.71 8.08 4.30
N VAL A 29 -7.34 8.51 5.50
CA VAL A 29 -6.02 9.08 5.80
C VAL A 29 -5.07 7.95 6.16
N TRP A 30 -3.79 8.24 6.30
CA TRP A 30 -2.79 7.31 6.82
C TRP A 30 -3.25 6.72 8.16
N HIS A 31 -3.49 5.41 8.20
CA HIS A 31 -4.11 4.75 9.35
C HIS A 31 -3.54 3.34 9.59
N TYR A 32 -3.86 2.79 10.74
CA TYR A 32 -3.59 1.40 11.11
C TYR A 32 -4.74 0.88 11.98
N HIS A 33 -4.90 -0.42 12.01
CA HIS A 33 -5.89 -1.13 12.82
C HIS A 33 -5.39 -2.53 13.20
N PRO A 34 -5.95 -3.17 14.23
CA PRO A 34 -5.50 -4.49 14.69
C PRO A 34 -5.96 -5.64 13.77
N GLU A 35 -6.93 -5.42 12.91
CA GLU A 35 -7.40 -6.42 11.97
C GLU A 35 -6.37 -6.66 10.87
N LEU A 36 -6.33 -7.90 10.35
CA LEU A 36 -5.78 -8.14 9.02
C LEU A 36 -6.75 -7.57 7.99
N GLU A 37 -6.21 -7.07 6.89
CA GLU A 37 -6.98 -6.52 5.79
C GLU A 37 -6.63 -7.22 4.48
N LEU A 38 -7.61 -7.90 3.88
CA LEU A 38 -7.50 -8.36 2.51
C LEU A 38 -8.19 -7.34 1.60
N HIS A 39 -7.37 -6.66 0.81
CA HIS A 39 -7.77 -5.53 -0.03
C HIS A 39 -7.65 -5.90 -1.51
N TYR A 40 -8.77 -5.94 -2.21
CA TYR A 40 -8.84 -6.13 -3.66
C TYR A 40 -9.28 -4.83 -4.33
N LEU A 41 -8.39 -4.27 -5.13
CA LEU A 41 -8.69 -3.11 -5.96
C LEU A 41 -9.30 -3.57 -7.28
N VAL A 42 -10.62 -3.47 -7.40
CA VAL A 42 -11.35 -3.79 -8.64
C VAL A 42 -11.00 -2.78 -9.72
N LYS A 43 -11.03 -1.48 -9.35
CA LYS A 43 -10.73 -0.38 -10.25
C LYS A 43 -10.11 0.79 -9.49
N GLY A 44 -9.09 1.40 -10.07
CA GLY A 44 -8.47 2.60 -9.54
C GLY A 44 -6.96 2.64 -9.78
N ARG A 45 -6.40 3.85 -9.74
CA ARG A 45 -4.97 4.11 -9.92
C ARG A 45 -4.50 5.18 -8.97
N GLY A 46 -3.25 5.08 -8.57
CA GLY A 46 -2.65 6.08 -7.71
C GLY A 46 -1.38 5.60 -7.03
N VAL A 47 -1.10 6.19 -5.88
CA VAL A 47 0.06 5.86 -5.06
C VAL A 47 -0.43 5.29 -3.73
N ARG A 48 0.14 4.16 -3.31
CA ARG A 48 -0.05 3.60 -1.98
C ARG A 48 1.21 3.74 -1.13
N LEU A 49 0.99 4.01 0.14
CA LEU A 49 2.01 3.88 1.16
C LEU A 49 1.60 2.72 2.06
N ILE A 50 2.52 1.78 2.26
CA ILE A 50 2.36 0.66 3.19
C ILE A 50 3.66 0.54 3.95
N GLY A 51 3.62 0.79 5.26
CA GLY A 51 4.82 0.82 6.07
C GLY A 51 5.88 1.79 5.52
N ASP A 52 7.04 1.28 5.15
CA ASP A 52 8.16 2.04 4.56
C ASP A 52 8.18 2.02 3.03
N ASN A 53 7.19 1.38 2.38
CA ASN A 53 7.11 1.23 0.94
C ASN A 53 6.16 2.25 0.31
N ILE A 54 6.62 2.86 -0.79
CA ILE A 54 5.83 3.72 -1.65
C ILE A 54 5.82 3.10 -3.03
N SER A 55 4.64 2.84 -3.55
CA SER A 55 4.51 2.26 -4.88
C SER A 55 3.17 2.64 -5.52
N ASN A 56 3.10 2.50 -6.82
CA ASN A 56 1.83 2.68 -7.53
C ASN A 56 0.94 1.47 -7.33
N PHE A 57 -0.36 1.71 -7.34
CA PHE A 57 -1.39 0.68 -7.43
C PHE A 57 -2.19 0.84 -8.72
N MET A 58 -2.76 -0.25 -9.19
CA MET A 58 -3.58 -0.29 -10.40
C MET A 58 -4.68 -1.33 -10.28
N ASP A 59 -5.62 -1.29 -11.22
CA ASP A 59 -6.73 -2.23 -11.32
C ASP A 59 -6.27 -3.69 -11.17
N GLY A 60 -7.02 -4.47 -10.41
CA GLY A 60 -6.77 -5.89 -10.20
C GLY A 60 -5.71 -6.22 -9.15
N GLU A 61 -5.23 -5.26 -8.37
CA GLU A 61 -4.25 -5.53 -7.30
C GLU A 61 -4.94 -6.19 -6.09
N LEU A 62 -4.34 -7.28 -5.58
CA LEU A 62 -4.75 -7.96 -4.37
C LEU A 62 -3.63 -7.92 -3.34
N ILE A 63 -3.95 -7.40 -2.15
CA ILE A 63 -2.99 -7.23 -1.05
C ILE A 63 -3.56 -7.82 0.24
N LEU A 64 -2.71 -8.49 1.02
CA LEU A 64 -2.98 -8.83 2.41
C LEU A 64 -2.09 -7.98 3.32
N LEU A 65 -2.72 -7.17 4.17
CA LEU A 65 -2.06 -6.39 5.23
C LEU A 65 -2.22 -7.11 6.57
N GLY A 66 -1.15 -7.11 7.35
CA GLY A 66 -1.17 -7.65 8.71
C GLY A 66 -1.58 -6.61 9.75
N GLU A 67 -1.75 -7.11 10.97
CA GLU A 67 -2.12 -6.30 12.14
C GLU A 67 -1.21 -5.06 12.29
N ASN A 68 -1.85 -3.93 12.54
CA ASN A 68 -1.18 -2.66 12.88
C ASN A 68 -0.16 -2.17 11.83
N LEU A 69 -0.21 -2.66 10.59
CA LEU A 69 0.63 -2.18 9.51
C LEU A 69 0.06 -0.86 8.98
N PRO A 70 0.75 0.29 9.14
CA PRO A 70 0.24 1.57 8.66
C PRO A 70 0.14 1.59 7.14
N HIS A 71 -0.97 2.12 6.62
CA HIS A 71 -1.22 2.15 5.19
C HIS A 71 -2.16 3.29 4.77
N VAL A 72 -2.09 3.66 3.48
CA VAL A 72 -3.01 4.58 2.80
C VAL A 72 -2.91 4.39 1.30
N TRP A 73 -4.03 4.55 0.62
CA TRP A 73 -4.11 4.70 -0.83
C TRP A 73 -4.53 6.12 -1.18
N ARG A 74 -3.84 6.72 -2.13
CA ARG A 74 -4.16 8.03 -2.67
C ARG A 74 -4.41 7.91 -4.16
N VAL A 75 -5.64 8.23 -4.54
CA VAL A 75 -6.05 8.31 -5.95
C VAL A 75 -5.41 9.52 -6.57
N GLU A 76 -5.13 9.44 -7.84
CA GLU A 76 -4.64 10.55 -8.64
C GLU A 76 -5.69 11.67 -8.72
N GLU A 77 -5.25 12.92 -8.51
CA GLU A 77 -6.09 14.09 -8.73
C GLU A 77 -6.50 14.17 -10.21
N GLY A 78 -7.81 14.25 -10.46
CA GLY A 78 -8.37 14.30 -11.82
C GLY A 78 -8.64 12.94 -12.46
N ALA A 79 -8.45 11.82 -11.75
CA ALA A 79 -8.89 10.51 -12.25
C ALA A 79 -10.42 10.48 -12.39
N ALA A 80 -10.90 10.57 -13.63
CA ALA A 80 -12.34 10.61 -13.97
C ALA A 80 -13.13 9.35 -13.57
N THR A 81 -12.46 8.29 -13.10
CA THR A 81 -13.05 6.95 -12.98
C THR A 81 -13.34 6.51 -11.54
N GLY A 82 -12.96 7.28 -10.52
CA GLY A 82 -13.13 6.85 -9.12
C GLY A 82 -12.37 5.56 -8.78
N VAL A 83 -12.68 5.00 -7.63
CA VAL A 83 -12.15 3.71 -7.16
C VAL A 83 -13.28 2.74 -6.84
N GLU A 84 -13.02 1.46 -7.07
CA GLU A 84 -13.87 0.36 -6.65
C GLU A 84 -13.02 -0.67 -5.92
N VAL A 85 -13.42 -1.03 -4.69
CA VAL A 85 -12.66 -1.93 -3.83
C VAL A 85 -13.56 -2.93 -3.13
N ILE A 86 -13.04 -4.14 -2.92
CA ILE A 86 -13.59 -5.11 -1.98
C ILE A 86 -12.58 -5.29 -0.87
N VAL A 87 -13.01 -5.09 0.38
CA VAL A 87 -12.14 -5.17 1.55
C VAL A 87 -12.73 -6.12 2.58
N VAL A 88 -11.91 -7.05 3.06
CA VAL A 88 -12.26 -7.97 4.14
C VAL A 88 -11.35 -7.69 5.32
N HIS A 89 -11.92 -7.29 6.46
CA HIS A 89 -11.18 -7.11 7.71
C HIS A 89 -11.55 -8.19 8.71
N PHE A 90 -10.56 -8.79 9.32
CA PHE A 90 -10.75 -9.84 10.33
C PHE A 90 -9.63 -9.82 11.38
N LEU A 91 -9.96 -10.09 12.63
CA LEU A 91 -8.97 -10.32 13.68
C LEU A 91 -8.39 -11.74 13.54
N PRO A 92 -7.13 -11.98 13.95
CA PRO A 92 -6.55 -13.32 13.94
C PRO A 92 -7.37 -14.37 14.69
N ASP A 93 -8.04 -13.93 15.75
CA ASP A 93 -8.87 -14.75 16.62
C ASP A 93 -10.38 -14.69 16.30
N CYS A 94 -10.77 -14.14 15.15
CA CYS A 94 -12.19 -13.97 14.76
C CYS A 94 -12.97 -15.30 14.67
N LEU A 95 -12.26 -16.41 14.57
CA LEU A 95 -12.81 -17.77 14.54
C LEU A 95 -12.75 -18.47 15.91
N GLY A 96 -12.39 -17.76 16.97
CA GLY A 96 -12.17 -18.25 18.32
C GLY A 96 -10.68 -18.46 18.65
N GLY A 97 -10.32 -18.21 19.92
CA GLY A 97 -8.92 -18.20 20.35
C GLY A 97 -8.16 -19.53 20.13
N ASP A 98 -8.85 -20.66 20.13
CA ASP A 98 -8.25 -21.98 19.95
C ASP A 98 -8.17 -22.45 18.49
N PHE A 99 -8.80 -21.74 17.57
CA PHE A 99 -8.84 -22.13 16.16
C PHE A 99 -7.43 -22.24 15.54
N LEU A 100 -6.54 -21.31 15.83
CA LEU A 100 -5.16 -21.32 15.31
C LEU A 100 -4.28 -22.42 15.90
N ASN A 101 -4.73 -23.09 16.97
CA ASN A 101 -4.04 -24.23 17.59
C ASN A 101 -4.42 -25.56 16.94
N LEU A 102 -5.40 -25.59 16.04
CA LEU A 102 -5.78 -26.79 15.30
C LEU A 102 -4.63 -27.23 14.37
N PRO A 103 -4.36 -28.54 14.26
CA PRO A 103 -3.33 -29.06 13.37
C PRO A 103 -3.51 -28.60 11.92
N GLU A 104 -4.74 -28.47 11.44
CA GLU A 104 -5.08 -28.04 10.08
C GLU A 104 -4.79 -26.55 9.85
N ALA A 105 -4.74 -25.74 10.91
CA ALA A 105 -4.51 -24.30 10.84
C ALA A 105 -3.01 -23.92 10.89
N TYR A 106 -2.06 -24.86 10.93
CA TYR A 106 -0.63 -24.63 11.21
C TYR A 106 0.07 -23.62 10.27
N LEU A 107 -0.45 -23.40 9.07
CA LEU A 107 0.08 -22.41 8.13
C LEU A 107 -0.43 -20.99 8.40
N LEU A 108 -1.57 -20.81 9.05
CA LEU A 108 -2.19 -19.49 9.25
C LEU A 108 -1.36 -18.56 10.14
N PRO A 109 -0.81 -18.99 11.28
CA PRO A 109 0.06 -18.13 12.08
C PRO A 109 1.28 -17.61 11.29
N ARG A 110 1.84 -18.44 10.40
CA ARG A 110 2.95 -18.05 9.52
C ARG A 110 2.53 -17.05 8.46
N LEU A 111 1.34 -17.22 7.89
CA LEU A 111 0.75 -16.26 6.96
C LEU A 111 0.53 -14.91 7.65
N PHE A 112 -0.07 -14.88 8.83
CA PHE A 112 -0.37 -13.67 9.58
C PHE A 112 0.91 -12.94 10.00
N GLU A 113 1.93 -13.66 10.44
CA GLU A 113 3.23 -13.07 10.76
C GLU A 113 3.88 -12.46 9.50
N ARG A 114 3.82 -13.15 8.37
CA ARG A 114 4.37 -12.63 7.12
C ARG A 114 3.57 -11.44 6.59
N ALA A 115 2.24 -11.44 6.79
CA ALA A 115 1.36 -10.34 6.39
C ALA A 115 1.68 -9.01 7.08
N LYS A 116 2.37 -9.03 8.22
CA LYS A 116 2.89 -7.83 8.88
C LYS A 116 3.85 -7.01 8.01
N LYS A 117 4.38 -7.60 6.94
CA LYS A 117 5.17 -6.89 5.94
C LYS A 117 4.33 -6.37 4.77
N GLY A 118 3.03 -6.64 4.76
CA GLY A 118 2.19 -6.48 3.58
C GLY A 118 2.57 -7.47 2.48
N LEU A 119 1.61 -8.11 1.87
CA LEU A 119 1.81 -9.11 0.83
C LEU A 119 1.04 -8.74 -0.42
N VAL A 120 1.71 -8.62 -1.56
CA VAL A 120 1.05 -8.62 -2.88
C VAL A 120 0.86 -10.05 -3.32
N ILE A 121 -0.34 -10.40 -3.75
CA ILE A 121 -0.70 -11.73 -4.21
C ILE A 121 -0.72 -11.74 -5.74
N HIS A 122 -0.16 -12.76 -6.34
CA HIS A 122 0.03 -12.88 -7.78
C HIS A 122 -0.59 -14.19 -8.33
N GLY A 123 -0.53 -14.33 -9.66
CA GLY A 123 -0.80 -15.59 -10.37
C GLY A 123 -2.17 -16.20 -10.13
N ILE A 124 -2.25 -17.51 -10.21
CA ILE A 124 -3.49 -18.29 -10.07
C ILE A 124 -4.10 -18.12 -8.67
N ALA A 125 -3.26 -18.01 -7.64
CA ALA A 125 -3.74 -17.80 -6.28
C ALA A 125 -4.50 -16.48 -6.14
N LYS A 126 -4.03 -15.41 -6.81
CA LYS A 126 -4.75 -14.14 -6.87
C LYS A 126 -6.13 -14.31 -7.49
N ASP A 127 -6.20 -14.94 -8.67
CA ASP A 127 -7.45 -15.08 -9.40
C ASP A 127 -8.49 -15.88 -8.58
N ARG A 128 -8.05 -16.96 -7.93
CA ARG A 128 -8.89 -17.75 -7.02
C ARG A 128 -9.41 -16.96 -5.83
N VAL A 129 -8.54 -16.20 -5.17
CA VAL A 129 -8.93 -15.39 -4.01
C VAL A 129 -9.87 -14.25 -4.42
N VAL A 130 -9.63 -13.62 -5.57
CA VAL A 130 -10.52 -12.59 -6.13
C VAL A 130 -11.91 -13.14 -6.40
N ASP A 131 -12.03 -14.33 -7.00
CA ASP A 131 -13.32 -14.99 -7.20
C ASP A 131 -14.05 -15.22 -5.88
N LEU A 132 -13.36 -15.75 -4.86
CA LEU A 132 -13.92 -15.92 -3.52
C LEU A 132 -14.34 -14.58 -2.87
N MET A 133 -13.57 -13.49 -3.09
CA MET A 133 -13.91 -12.15 -2.59
C MET A 133 -15.16 -11.59 -3.28
N GLN A 134 -15.37 -11.85 -4.54
CA GLN A 134 -16.60 -11.44 -5.24
C GLN A 134 -17.83 -12.21 -4.72
N HIS A 135 -17.67 -13.49 -4.40
CA HIS A 135 -18.75 -14.30 -3.86
C HIS A 135 -19.09 -13.91 -2.39
N ILE A 136 -18.08 -13.62 -1.56
CA ILE A 136 -18.31 -13.31 -0.14
C ILE A 136 -19.10 -12.01 0.08
N VAL A 137 -19.07 -11.07 -0.88
CA VAL A 137 -19.87 -9.83 -0.83
C VAL A 137 -21.38 -10.14 -0.75
N LYS A 138 -21.84 -11.22 -1.40
CA LYS A 138 -23.24 -11.62 -1.46
C LYS A 138 -23.59 -12.73 -0.47
N ALA A 139 -22.59 -13.39 0.10
CA ALA A 139 -22.76 -14.52 1.00
C ALA A 139 -23.32 -14.11 2.35
N THR A 140 -24.00 -15.02 3.02
CA THR A 140 -24.59 -14.83 4.34
C THR A 140 -24.23 -15.98 5.29
N ASN A 141 -24.34 -15.73 6.58
CA ASN A 141 -24.21 -16.75 7.63
C ASN A 141 -22.91 -17.60 7.49
N MET A 142 -23.04 -18.92 7.57
CA MET A 142 -21.91 -19.87 7.54
C MET A 142 -21.14 -19.83 6.22
N GLU A 143 -21.79 -19.52 5.11
CA GLU A 143 -21.13 -19.40 3.80
C GLU A 143 -20.01 -18.35 3.82
N ARG A 144 -20.21 -17.21 4.52
CA ARG A 144 -19.16 -16.19 4.69
C ARG A 144 -17.91 -16.77 5.37
N LEU A 145 -18.08 -17.58 6.40
CA LEU A 145 -16.96 -18.22 7.11
C LEU A 145 -16.24 -19.22 6.22
N ILE A 146 -16.98 -20.04 5.47
CA ILE A 146 -16.40 -21.01 4.54
C ILE A 146 -15.56 -20.30 3.47
N LEU A 147 -16.06 -19.19 2.91
CA LEU A 147 -15.34 -18.41 1.91
C LEU A 147 -14.09 -17.74 2.51
N LEU A 148 -14.18 -17.18 3.73
CA LEU A 148 -13.01 -16.63 4.42
C LEU A 148 -11.94 -17.72 4.64
N LEU A 149 -12.31 -18.88 5.16
CA LEU A 149 -11.40 -20.00 5.35
C LEU A 149 -10.76 -20.47 4.04
N SER A 150 -11.54 -20.52 2.96
CA SER A 150 -11.04 -20.91 1.63
C SER A 150 -10.02 -19.90 1.10
N MET A 151 -10.25 -18.59 1.30
CA MET A 151 -9.29 -17.55 0.97
C MET A 151 -8.00 -17.69 1.80
N LEU A 152 -8.14 -17.84 3.12
CA LEU A 152 -7.00 -17.98 4.03
C LEU A 152 -6.16 -19.21 3.70
N ASN A 153 -6.79 -20.34 3.40
CA ASN A 153 -6.08 -21.55 2.98
C ASN A 153 -5.31 -21.33 1.68
N THR A 154 -5.95 -20.75 0.66
CA THR A 154 -5.28 -20.42 -0.61
C THR A 154 -4.09 -19.50 -0.40
N LEU A 155 -4.24 -18.47 0.44
CA LEU A 155 -3.17 -17.51 0.75
C LEU A 155 -2.04 -18.17 1.57
N ALA A 156 -2.36 -19.10 2.45
CA ALA A 156 -1.36 -19.77 3.28
C ALA A 156 -0.48 -20.73 2.46
N GLU A 157 -1.07 -21.51 1.57
CA GLU A 157 -0.38 -22.52 0.76
C GLU A 157 0.42 -21.95 -0.42
N THR A 158 -0.02 -20.84 -1.01
CA THR A 158 0.63 -20.32 -2.22
C THR A 158 2.03 -19.78 -1.98
N ALA A 159 2.92 -20.01 -2.95
CA ALA A 159 4.21 -19.31 -3.08
C ALA A 159 4.08 -17.98 -3.87
N GLU A 160 2.94 -17.75 -4.54
CA GLU A 160 2.70 -16.58 -5.43
C GLU A 160 2.38 -15.32 -4.63
N LYS A 161 3.27 -14.94 -3.70
CA LYS A 161 3.16 -13.75 -2.85
C LYS A 161 4.52 -13.12 -2.60
N SER A 162 4.59 -11.79 -2.68
CA SER A 162 5.80 -10.99 -2.43
C SER A 162 5.58 -9.99 -1.31
N ASP A 163 6.62 -9.83 -0.46
CA ASP A 163 6.60 -8.88 0.64
C ASP A 163 6.66 -7.44 0.08
N ILE A 164 5.89 -6.52 0.67
CA ILE A 164 5.85 -5.10 0.28
C ILE A 164 6.91 -4.31 1.02
N THR A 165 7.01 -4.50 2.34
CA THR A 165 7.92 -3.73 3.18
C THR A 165 9.17 -4.53 3.53
N SER A 166 10.22 -3.83 3.98
CA SER A 166 11.46 -4.47 4.46
C SER A 166 11.27 -5.25 5.77
N GLY A 167 10.11 -5.19 6.39
CA GLY A 167 9.79 -5.89 7.65
C GLY A 167 10.40 -5.26 8.90
N HIS A 168 10.94 -4.05 8.80
CA HIS A 168 11.57 -3.38 9.93
C HIS A 168 10.68 -2.27 10.49
N ALA A 169 10.04 -2.56 11.62
CA ALA A 169 9.94 -1.59 12.71
C ALA A 169 8.79 -0.57 12.79
N PHE A 170 7.55 -0.91 12.39
CA PHE A 170 6.42 -0.08 12.84
C PHE A 170 5.85 -0.52 14.22
N TYR A 171 6.32 -1.65 14.76
CA TYR A 171 5.74 -2.31 15.94
C TYR A 171 6.08 -1.73 17.31
N LYS A 172 6.90 -0.67 17.41
CA LYS A 172 7.34 -0.07 18.69
C LYS A 172 7.32 1.45 18.71
N SER A 173 6.59 2.12 17.86
CA SER A 173 6.50 3.56 17.94
C SER A 173 5.46 4.00 18.97
N ASN A 174 5.88 4.89 19.87
CA ASN A 174 5.00 5.65 20.74
C ASN A 174 4.02 6.46 19.89
N ASP A 175 2.76 6.61 20.31
CA ASP A 175 1.72 7.38 19.63
C ASP A 175 2.18 8.76 19.12
N MET A 176 3.05 9.44 19.89
CA MET A 176 3.63 10.74 19.51
C MET A 176 4.61 10.65 18.34
N GLU A 177 5.39 9.57 18.25
CA GLU A 177 6.35 9.37 17.13
C GLU A 177 5.66 9.05 15.84
N THR A 178 4.63 8.23 15.92
CA THR A 178 3.76 7.90 14.79
C THR A 178 3.05 9.15 14.26
N LEU A 179 2.54 10.05 15.13
CA LEU A 179 1.98 11.35 14.76
C LEU A 179 2.93 12.22 13.97
N ARG A 180 4.16 12.29 14.43
CA ARG A 180 5.19 13.12 13.83
C ARG A 180 5.54 12.62 12.44
N LEU A 181 5.69 11.30 12.27
CA LEU A 181 6.00 10.69 10.99
C LEU A 181 4.91 10.95 9.95
N ASN A 182 3.65 10.91 10.36
CA ASN A 182 2.53 11.16 9.45
C ASN A 182 2.45 12.58 8.95
N LYS A 183 2.67 13.57 9.85
CA LYS A 183 2.75 14.96 9.41
C LYS A 183 3.81 15.16 8.32
N ILE A 184 4.95 14.46 8.49
CA ILE A 184 6.03 14.47 7.50
C ILE A 184 5.55 13.87 6.18
N TYR A 185 4.89 12.72 6.22
CA TYR A 185 4.38 12.03 5.03
C TYR A 185 3.33 12.84 4.29
N GLU A 186 2.31 13.35 4.99
CA GLU A 186 1.27 14.19 4.39
C GLU A 186 1.84 15.44 3.73
N PHE A 187 2.72 16.14 4.44
CA PHE A 187 3.37 17.30 3.87
C PHE A 187 4.16 16.93 2.60
N THR A 188 4.94 15.84 2.66
CA THR A 188 5.76 15.43 1.51
C THR A 188 4.89 15.04 0.32
N LEU A 189 3.80 14.31 0.54
CA LEU A 189 2.87 13.90 -0.52
C LEU A 189 2.10 15.08 -1.14
N ALA A 190 1.82 16.11 -0.36
CA ALA A 190 1.17 17.33 -0.86
C ALA A 190 2.12 18.24 -1.65
N HIS A 191 3.43 18.20 -1.33
CA HIS A 191 4.43 19.14 -1.81
C HIS A 191 5.61 18.50 -2.56
N TYR A 192 5.57 17.22 -2.93
CA TYR A 192 6.71 16.51 -3.54
C TYR A 192 7.26 17.19 -4.82
N ARG A 193 6.43 17.98 -5.50
CA ARG A 193 6.83 18.74 -6.70
C ARG A 193 7.67 19.97 -6.38
N ASP A 194 7.50 20.49 -5.16
CA ASP A 194 8.14 21.72 -4.71
C ASP A 194 9.58 21.44 -4.25
N ASP A 195 10.36 22.52 -4.11
CA ASP A 195 11.70 22.44 -3.53
C ASP A 195 11.60 22.36 -1.99
N ILE A 196 11.48 21.13 -1.48
CA ILE A 196 11.35 20.86 -0.05
C ILE A 196 12.72 20.90 0.62
N THR A 197 12.89 21.78 1.61
CA THR A 197 14.09 21.85 2.41
C THR A 197 13.99 21.00 3.68
N LEU A 198 15.13 20.48 4.16
CA LEU A 198 15.17 19.75 5.43
C LEU A 198 14.71 20.60 6.62
N GLN A 199 14.92 21.93 6.56
CA GLN A 199 14.46 22.86 7.59
C GLN A 199 12.92 22.90 7.69
N GLN A 200 12.22 22.95 6.54
CA GLN A 200 10.75 22.95 6.50
C GLN A 200 10.20 21.67 7.12
N VAL A 201 10.71 20.51 6.72
CA VAL A 201 10.21 19.22 7.22
C VAL A 201 10.55 19.01 8.69
N ALA A 202 11.72 19.42 9.11
CA ALA A 202 12.12 19.38 10.53
C ALA A 202 11.20 20.25 11.40
N SER A 203 10.78 21.42 10.90
CA SER A 203 9.82 22.30 11.58
C SER A 203 8.43 21.63 11.71
N ILE A 204 7.95 20.94 10.67
CA ILE A 204 6.69 20.18 10.71
C ILE A 204 6.76 19.06 11.76
N ALA A 205 7.92 18.44 11.88
CA ALA A 205 8.19 17.42 12.90
C ALA A 205 8.37 17.99 14.31
N ASN A 206 8.42 19.31 14.49
CA ASN A 206 8.82 19.99 15.71
C ASN A 206 10.21 19.53 16.22
N LEU A 207 11.17 19.43 15.30
CA LEU A 207 12.55 19.01 15.55
C LEU A 207 13.56 19.98 14.91
N GLY A 208 14.76 20.03 15.47
CA GLY A 208 15.90 20.61 14.75
C GLY A 208 16.35 19.66 13.62
N VAL A 209 16.99 20.19 12.57
CA VAL A 209 17.37 19.43 11.35
C VAL A 209 18.15 18.16 11.67
N THR A 210 19.16 18.22 12.52
CA THR A 210 19.99 17.07 12.90
C THR A 210 19.15 15.99 13.61
N SER A 211 18.30 16.40 14.55
CA SER A 211 17.40 15.50 15.29
C SER A 211 16.36 14.87 14.35
N PHE A 212 15.83 15.65 13.41
CA PHE A 212 14.92 15.19 12.39
C PHE A 212 15.56 14.12 11.50
N CYS A 213 16.75 14.36 10.96
CA CYS A 213 17.44 13.39 10.10
C CYS A 213 17.68 12.07 10.82
N ARG A 214 18.12 12.12 12.08
CA ARG A 214 18.31 10.92 12.92
C ARG A 214 16.98 10.21 13.20
N TYR A 215 15.96 10.95 13.60
CA TYR A 215 14.61 10.46 13.86
C TYR A 215 14.02 9.77 12.61
N PHE A 216 14.01 10.47 11.47
CA PHE A 216 13.44 9.96 10.24
C PHE A 216 14.14 8.68 9.76
N LYS A 217 15.48 8.66 9.81
CA LYS A 217 16.26 7.46 9.45
C LYS A 217 16.03 6.30 10.43
N LEU A 218 15.83 6.58 11.72
CA LEU A 218 15.50 5.55 12.71
C LEU A 218 14.12 4.92 12.41
N MET A 219 13.12 5.77 12.13
CA MET A 219 11.74 5.36 11.93
C MET A 219 11.51 4.68 10.57
N THR A 220 12.18 5.15 9.50
CA THR A 220 11.90 4.72 8.12
C THR A 220 13.03 3.91 7.49
N ARG A 221 14.20 3.80 8.16
CA ARG A 221 15.45 3.21 7.65
C ARG A 221 16.02 3.90 6.41
N LYS A 222 15.43 5.03 5.99
CA LYS A 222 15.84 5.83 4.83
C LYS A 222 16.19 7.25 5.26
N THR A 223 16.99 7.94 4.45
CA THR A 223 17.08 9.39 4.60
C THR A 223 15.82 10.05 4.07
N TYR A 224 15.50 11.26 4.53
CA TYR A 224 14.36 12.00 4.00
C TYR A 224 14.49 12.28 2.49
N ASN A 225 15.70 12.55 2.03
CA ASN A 225 15.96 12.77 0.61
C ASN A 225 15.69 11.51 -0.22
N ASP A 226 16.11 10.32 0.24
CA ASP A 226 15.79 9.07 -0.46
C ASP A 226 14.27 8.83 -0.50
N PHE A 227 13.57 9.10 0.59
CA PHE A 227 12.12 9.02 0.67
C PHE A 227 11.41 9.96 -0.32
N LEU A 228 11.81 11.25 -0.36
CA LEU A 228 11.28 12.22 -1.32
C LEU A 228 11.54 11.78 -2.76
N VAL A 229 12.74 11.28 -3.04
CA VAL A 229 13.11 10.75 -4.36
C VAL A 229 12.22 9.57 -4.74
N GLU A 230 11.95 8.63 -3.85
CA GLU A 230 11.07 7.49 -4.12
C GLU A 230 9.64 7.95 -4.47
N ILE A 231 9.08 8.93 -3.75
CA ILE A 231 7.78 9.53 -4.07
C ILE A 231 7.80 10.11 -5.49
N ARG A 232 8.80 10.93 -5.80
CA ARG A 232 8.95 11.56 -7.12
C ARG A 232 9.08 10.53 -8.25
N ILE A 233 9.88 9.49 -8.04
CA ILE A 233 10.05 8.41 -9.03
C ILE A 233 8.77 7.59 -9.18
N SER A 234 8.02 7.32 -8.10
CA SER A 234 6.73 6.63 -8.18
C SER A 234 5.75 7.40 -9.07
N HIS A 235 5.66 8.72 -8.91
CA HIS A 235 4.84 9.55 -9.80
C HIS A 235 5.36 9.55 -11.25
N ALA A 236 6.69 9.60 -11.45
CA ALA A 236 7.28 9.54 -12.79
C ALA A 236 6.98 8.21 -13.49
N CYS A 237 7.04 7.08 -12.79
CA CYS A 237 6.68 5.76 -13.31
C CYS A 237 5.27 5.75 -13.88
N ARG A 238 4.33 6.36 -13.18
CA ARG A 238 2.94 6.48 -13.63
C ARG A 238 2.83 7.32 -14.89
N LEU A 239 3.39 8.55 -14.89
CA LEU A 239 3.33 9.44 -16.05
C LEU A 239 3.99 8.84 -17.30
N LEU A 240 5.01 7.99 -17.12
CA LEU A 240 5.64 7.25 -18.22
C LEU A 240 4.71 6.20 -18.84
N ILE A 241 3.89 5.52 -18.02
CA ILE A 241 2.92 4.53 -18.50
C ILE A 241 1.74 5.20 -19.20
N GLU A 242 1.32 6.39 -18.75
CA GLU A 242 0.27 7.17 -19.41
C GLU A 242 0.63 7.64 -20.80
N ASP A 243 1.91 7.72 -21.13
CA ASP A 243 2.47 8.05 -22.44
C ASP A 243 1.98 9.39 -23.03
N ARG A 244 1.67 10.37 -22.17
CA ARG A 244 1.15 11.67 -22.61
C ARG A 244 2.21 12.76 -22.65
N LEU A 245 3.33 12.55 -21.97
CA LEU A 245 4.38 13.56 -21.78
C LEU A 245 5.76 13.02 -22.18
N ALA A 246 6.61 13.90 -22.67
CA ALA A 246 8.02 13.57 -22.89
C ALA A 246 8.74 13.33 -21.54
N THR A 247 9.74 12.47 -21.52
CA THR A 247 10.46 12.09 -20.30
C THR A 247 11.10 13.30 -19.59
N GLU A 248 11.57 14.28 -20.33
CA GLU A 248 12.11 15.52 -19.78
C GLU A 248 11.04 16.34 -19.06
N VAL A 249 9.83 16.42 -19.62
CA VAL A 249 8.68 17.09 -18.98
C VAL A 249 8.30 16.36 -17.70
N ILE A 250 8.22 15.02 -17.74
CA ILE A 250 7.95 14.20 -16.56
C ILE A 250 8.96 14.44 -15.44
N CYS A 251 10.25 14.59 -15.78
CA CYS A 251 11.30 14.93 -14.83
C CYS A 251 10.94 16.19 -14.02
N PHE A 252 10.59 17.28 -14.69
CA PHE A 252 10.27 18.56 -14.03
C PHE A 252 8.91 18.51 -13.31
N GLU A 253 7.90 17.88 -13.88
CA GLU A 253 6.59 17.68 -13.26
C GLU A 253 6.66 16.85 -11.96
N CYS A 254 7.69 16.01 -11.83
CA CYS A 254 7.93 15.24 -10.61
C CYS A 254 8.88 15.96 -9.62
N GLY A 255 9.21 17.22 -9.84
CA GLY A 255 10.01 18.06 -8.93
C GLY A 255 11.51 17.83 -9.01
N PHE A 256 12.04 17.24 -10.09
CA PHE A 256 13.49 17.18 -10.32
C PHE A 256 13.94 18.41 -11.08
N ASN A 257 15.04 19.01 -10.67
CA ASN A 257 15.61 20.21 -11.30
C ASN A 257 16.61 19.89 -12.42
N ASN A 258 16.94 18.61 -12.62
CA ASN A 258 17.97 18.19 -13.56
C ASN A 258 17.68 16.79 -14.10
N VAL A 259 17.66 16.66 -15.42
CA VAL A 259 17.36 15.41 -16.13
C VAL A 259 18.37 14.29 -15.82
N SER A 260 19.67 14.60 -15.77
CA SER A 260 20.70 13.59 -15.46
C SER A 260 20.54 13.05 -14.05
N ASN A 261 20.17 13.90 -13.08
CA ASN A 261 19.89 13.51 -11.71
C ASN A 261 18.64 12.62 -11.64
N PHE A 262 17.60 12.99 -12.38
CA PHE A 262 16.38 12.19 -12.52
C PHE A 262 16.68 10.79 -13.05
N TYR A 263 17.40 10.65 -14.18
CA TYR A 263 17.76 9.36 -14.76
C TYR A 263 18.55 8.47 -13.78
N ARG A 264 19.52 9.08 -13.09
CA ARG A 264 20.30 8.37 -12.06
C ARG A 264 19.40 7.81 -10.93
N HIS A 265 18.51 8.63 -10.39
CA HIS A 265 17.61 8.24 -9.33
C HIS A 265 16.54 7.25 -9.82
N PHE A 266 16.03 7.46 -11.01
CA PHE A 266 15.07 6.55 -11.63
C PHE A 266 15.66 5.14 -11.74
N ARG A 267 16.87 5.04 -12.28
CA ARG A 267 17.57 3.74 -12.38
C ARG A 267 17.91 3.13 -11.01
N LYS A 268 18.26 3.97 -10.03
CA LYS A 268 18.51 3.49 -8.66
C LYS A 268 17.27 2.86 -8.02
N VAL A 269 16.07 3.44 -8.26
CA VAL A 269 14.81 3.01 -7.62
C VAL A 269 14.14 1.87 -8.38
N THR A 270 14.17 1.93 -9.72
CA THR A 270 13.42 0.98 -10.58
C THR A 270 14.30 -0.09 -11.22
N GLU A 271 15.63 0.01 -11.08
CA GLU A 271 16.63 -0.82 -11.76
C GLU A 271 16.61 -0.70 -13.29
N MET A 272 15.84 0.24 -13.83
CA MET A 272 15.62 0.48 -15.25
C MET A 272 15.82 1.96 -15.59
N THR A 273 16.09 2.24 -16.87
CA THR A 273 15.95 3.61 -17.40
C THR A 273 14.46 3.94 -17.59
N PRO A 274 14.07 5.22 -17.64
CA PRO A 274 12.67 5.62 -17.93
C PRO A 274 12.12 5.01 -19.22
N LEU A 275 12.95 4.91 -20.27
CA LEU A 275 12.55 4.34 -21.55
C LEU A 275 12.34 2.83 -21.49
N GLU A 276 13.22 2.08 -20.78
CA GLU A 276 13.05 0.65 -20.55
C GLU A 276 11.80 0.37 -19.73
N TYR A 277 11.57 1.18 -18.68
CA TYR A 277 10.38 1.08 -17.84
C TYR A 277 9.11 1.29 -18.66
N LYS A 278 9.06 2.37 -19.46
CA LYS A 278 7.95 2.65 -20.37
C LYS A 278 7.70 1.48 -21.33
N LYS A 279 8.71 1.00 -22.03
CA LYS A 279 8.58 -0.15 -22.95
C LYS A 279 8.06 -1.40 -22.24
N ARG A 280 8.54 -1.70 -21.03
CA ARG A 280 8.14 -2.91 -20.29
C ARG A 280 6.68 -2.90 -19.84
N TYR A 281 6.15 -1.73 -19.46
CA TYR A 281 4.84 -1.62 -18.83
C TYR A 281 3.75 -1.05 -19.74
N LEU A 282 4.10 -0.30 -20.79
CA LEU A 282 3.15 0.21 -21.78
C LEU A 282 2.49 -0.92 -22.57
N PHE A 283 3.27 -1.94 -22.97
CA PHE A 283 2.76 -3.10 -23.75
C PHE A 283 1.94 -4.10 -22.92
N LYS A 284 1.95 -4.01 -21.59
CA LYS A 284 1.11 -4.85 -20.72
C LYS A 284 -0.31 -4.32 -20.55
N THR A 285 -0.59 -3.10 -20.97
CA THR A 285 -1.90 -2.45 -20.83
C THR A 285 -2.78 -2.52 -22.06
N VAL A 286 -2.28 -3.08 -23.17
CA VAL A 286 -3.08 -3.35 -24.37
C VAL A 286 -3.34 -4.86 -24.39
N PRO A 287 -4.58 -5.35 -24.14
CA PRO A 287 -4.93 -6.72 -24.48
C PRO A 287 -4.82 -6.86 -26.00
N ASP A 288 -4.15 -7.92 -26.46
CA ASP A 288 -4.21 -8.32 -27.87
C ASP A 288 -5.69 -8.53 -28.26
N LEU A 289 -6.23 -7.52 -28.92
CA LEU A 289 -7.47 -7.65 -29.69
C LEU A 289 -7.07 -8.30 -31.02
N ALA A 290 -7.02 -9.61 -31.06
CA ALA A 290 -7.02 -10.40 -32.24
C ALA A 290 -8.27 -11.27 -32.26
#